data_29ff6884522ea6c78832de9f891bf814
#
_entry.id   29ff6884522ea6c78832de9f891bf814
#
_cell.length_a   1.000
_cell.length_b   1.000
_cell.length_c   1.000
_cell.angle_alpha   90.00
_cell.angle_beta   90.00
_cell.angle_gamma   90.00
#
_symmetry.space_group_name_H-M   'P 1'
#
loop_
_entity.id
_entity.type
_entity.pdbx_description
1 polymer ?
#
loop_
_entity_poly.entity_id
_entity_poly.type
_entity_poly.pdbx_seq_one_letter_code
_entity_poly.pdbx_strand_id
1 'polypeptide(L)'
;MYKRILTAVTAIVLLCLPTAWAADTSATAAILMDGDTGEVLYEKNPDRQMLIASTTKLMTALVVLERGGLGDVVTVTQQHIAEGSSMYLKPGDRVTVEELLYGLLLCSGNDAALALADHCGGLERFVAEMNRKAAELGMT
;
A
#
# COMPACT_ATOMS: atom_id res chain seq x y z
N MET A 1 45.01 19.31 37.45
CA MET A 1 45.28 18.99 36.03
C MET A 1 44.35 17.94 35.49
N TYR A 2 44.20 16.80 36.11
CA TYR A 2 43.32 15.67 35.69
C TYR A 2 41.86 16.06 35.48
N LYS A 3 41.22 16.79 36.41
CA LYS A 3 39.82 17.23 36.28
C LYS A 3 39.59 18.10 35.03
N ARG A 4 40.52 19.00 34.70
CA ARG A 4 40.42 19.86 33.49
C ARG A 4 40.55 19.05 32.20
N ILE A 5 41.43 18.03 32.19
CA ILE A 5 41.57 17.12 31.04
C ILE A 5 40.31 16.29 30.87
N LEU A 6 39.73 15.73 31.92
CA LEU A 6 38.50 14.96 31.90
C LEU A 6 37.35 15.80 31.38
N THR A 7 37.17 17.03 31.85
CA THR A 7 36.15 17.95 31.37
C THR A 7 36.30 18.26 29.88
N ALA A 8 37.53 18.50 29.42
CA ALA A 8 37.77 18.77 28.00
C ALA A 8 37.46 17.54 27.10
N VAL A 9 37.86 16.35 27.53
CA VAL A 9 37.56 15.11 26.80
C VAL A 9 36.06 14.84 26.75
N THR A 10 35.35 15.02 27.88
CA THR A 10 33.88 14.85 27.90
C THR A 10 33.19 15.87 26.98
N ALA A 11 33.62 17.12 26.95
CA ALA A 11 33.07 18.13 26.05
C ALA A 11 33.30 17.79 24.57
N ILE A 12 34.50 17.29 24.22
CA ILE A 12 34.81 16.86 22.84
C ILE A 12 33.94 15.68 22.43
N VAL A 13 33.77 14.69 23.31
CA VAL A 13 32.90 13.51 23.02
C VAL A 13 31.45 13.95 22.81
N LEU A 14 30.93 14.89 23.61
CA LEU A 14 29.58 15.42 23.44
C LEU A 14 29.41 16.25 22.15
N LEU A 15 30.45 16.93 21.69
CA LEU A 15 30.45 17.69 20.43
C LEU A 15 30.60 16.80 19.19
N CYS A 16 31.12 15.58 19.34
CA CYS A 16 31.27 14.59 18.26
C CYS A 16 30.09 13.66 18.12
N LEU A 17 29.02 13.82 18.91
CA LEU A 17 27.80 13.05 18.70
C LEU A 17 27.25 13.43 17.33
N PRO A 18 27.02 12.44 16.43
CA PRO A 18 26.44 12.72 15.13
C PRO A 18 25.03 13.32 15.37
N THR A 19 24.79 14.51 14.82
CA THR A 19 23.43 15.06 14.73
C THR A 19 22.66 14.14 13.82
N ALA A 20 21.77 13.35 14.40
CA ALA A 20 20.82 12.58 13.59
C ALA A 20 20.00 13.58 12.77
N TRP A 21 20.21 13.61 11.48
CA TRP A 21 19.36 14.35 10.56
C TRP A 21 18.03 13.57 10.50
N ALA A 22 17.05 14.07 11.22
CA ALA A 22 15.69 13.54 11.07
C ALA A 22 15.27 13.80 9.62
N ALA A 23 15.00 12.75 8.87
CA ALA A 23 14.36 12.91 7.56
C ALA A 23 13.02 13.63 7.78
N ASP A 24 12.90 14.86 7.28
CA ASP A 24 11.61 15.57 7.34
C ASP A 24 10.88 15.41 6.03
N THR A 25 9.58 15.21 6.12
CA THR A 25 8.69 15.07 4.96
C THR A 25 7.47 15.99 5.12
N SER A 26 7.00 16.55 4.02
CA SER A 26 5.74 17.31 3.97
C SER A 26 4.49 16.44 4.15
N ALA A 27 4.64 15.11 4.13
CA ALA A 27 3.53 14.19 4.34
C ALA A 27 2.90 14.37 5.73
N THR A 28 1.60 14.19 5.83
CA THR A 28 0.86 14.23 7.12
C THR A 28 1.17 13.01 7.98
N ALA A 29 1.38 11.86 7.36
CA ALA A 29 1.81 10.61 7.97
C ALA A 29 2.84 9.94 7.05
N ALA A 30 3.84 9.28 7.62
CA ALA A 30 4.86 8.56 6.88
C ALA A 30 5.48 7.46 7.75
N ILE A 31 5.91 6.39 7.12
CA ILE A 31 6.72 5.35 7.74
C ILE A 31 7.76 4.89 6.72
N LEU A 32 8.99 4.69 7.18
CA LEU A 32 10.07 4.07 6.41
C LEU A 32 10.55 2.84 7.17
N MET A 33 10.54 1.71 6.51
CA MET A 33 10.94 0.44 7.09
C MET A 33 12.02 -0.22 6.23
N ASP A 34 12.91 -0.94 6.86
CA ASP A 34 13.79 -1.88 6.18
C ASP A 34 12.96 -3.07 5.68
N GLY A 35 13.06 -3.38 4.38
CA GLY A 35 12.22 -4.39 3.74
C GLY A 35 12.58 -5.84 4.12
N ASP A 36 13.80 -6.09 4.59
CA ASP A 36 14.27 -7.42 4.94
C ASP A 36 14.05 -7.72 6.43
N THR A 37 14.28 -6.73 7.28
CA THR A 37 14.24 -6.89 8.74
C THR A 37 12.93 -6.44 9.38
N GLY A 38 12.17 -5.57 8.69
CA GLY A 38 10.99 -4.91 9.25
C GLY A 38 11.30 -3.79 10.26
N GLU A 39 12.59 -3.41 10.42
CA GLU A 39 12.98 -2.34 11.32
C GLU A 39 12.44 -1.00 10.83
N VAL A 40 11.81 -0.23 11.74
CA VAL A 40 11.32 1.12 11.45
C VAL A 40 12.48 2.10 11.52
N LEU A 41 12.85 2.68 10.38
CA LEU A 41 13.95 3.63 10.25
C LEU A 41 13.49 5.08 10.45
N TYR A 42 12.21 5.38 10.14
CA TYR A 42 11.60 6.68 10.34
C TYR A 42 10.09 6.54 10.44
N GLU A 43 9.48 7.34 11.30
CA GLU A 43 8.03 7.40 11.41
C GLU A 43 7.54 8.83 11.70
N LYS A 44 6.37 9.16 11.18
CA LYS A 44 5.62 10.39 11.43
C LYS A 44 4.14 10.06 11.43
N ASN A 45 3.51 10.14 12.59
CA ASN A 45 2.10 9.78 12.76
C ASN A 45 1.73 8.41 12.12
N PRO A 46 2.48 7.31 12.38
CA PRO A 46 2.35 6.06 11.63
C PRO A 46 0.96 5.44 11.76
N ASP A 47 0.28 5.60 12.90
CA ASP A 47 -1.04 5.03 13.19
C ASP A 47 -2.20 5.97 12.82
N ARG A 48 -1.91 7.09 12.16
CA ARG A 48 -2.97 8.02 11.78
C ARG A 48 -3.81 7.44 10.64
N GLN A 49 -5.10 7.25 10.89
CA GLN A 49 -6.05 6.82 9.87
C GLN A 49 -6.20 7.89 8.79
N MET A 50 -5.99 7.50 7.55
CA MET A 50 -6.05 8.37 6.38
C MET A 50 -6.64 7.63 5.18
N LEU A 51 -7.21 8.39 4.25
CA LEU A 51 -7.54 7.83 2.94
C LEU A 51 -6.25 7.58 2.16
N ILE A 52 -5.98 6.32 1.86
CA ILE A 52 -4.74 5.85 1.25
C ILE A 52 -4.80 5.81 -0.29
N ALA A 53 -5.86 6.35 -0.89
CA ALA A 53 -6.06 6.39 -2.33
C ALA A 53 -5.82 5.02 -2.99
N SER A 54 -5.10 4.99 -4.12
CA SER A 54 -4.88 3.78 -4.90
C SER A 54 -3.99 2.71 -4.26
N THR A 55 -3.34 2.99 -3.12
CA THR A 55 -2.66 1.92 -2.35
C THR A 55 -3.63 0.81 -1.92
N THR A 56 -4.92 1.11 -1.78
CA THR A 56 -5.98 0.11 -1.57
C THR A 56 -5.97 -1.02 -2.61
N LYS A 57 -5.51 -0.76 -3.84
CA LYS A 57 -5.44 -1.74 -4.93
C LYS A 57 -4.43 -2.87 -4.67
N LEU A 58 -3.48 -2.66 -3.79
CA LEU A 58 -2.59 -3.73 -3.33
C LEU A 58 -3.38 -4.80 -2.56
N MET A 59 -4.32 -4.38 -1.70
CA MET A 59 -5.21 -5.32 -1.01
C MET A 59 -6.15 -6.02 -2.01
N THR A 60 -6.69 -5.29 -3.00
CA THR A 60 -7.48 -5.90 -4.08
C THR A 60 -6.70 -6.98 -4.79
N ALA A 61 -5.46 -6.69 -5.21
CA ALA A 61 -4.61 -7.65 -5.90
C ALA A 61 -4.29 -8.87 -5.01
N LEU A 62 -3.97 -8.65 -3.74
CA LEU A 62 -3.66 -9.73 -2.79
C LEU A 62 -4.83 -10.71 -2.65
N VAL A 63 -6.04 -10.19 -2.41
CA VAL A 63 -7.24 -11.04 -2.25
C VAL A 63 -7.55 -11.82 -3.53
N VAL A 64 -7.42 -11.19 -4.71
CA VAL A 64 -7.62 -11.86 -5.99
C VAL A 64 -6.57 -12.95 -6.22
N LEU A 65 -5.30 -12.69 -5.95
CA LEU A 65 -4.21 -13.65 -6.12
C LEU A 65 -4.35 -14.86 -5.20
N GLU A 66 -4.76 -14.66 -3.96
CA GLU A 66 -5.02 -15.75 -3.03
C GLU A 66 -6.20 -16.65 -3.47
N ARG A 67 -7.16 -16.08 -4.18
CA ARG A 67 -8.30 -16.83 -4.70
C ARG A 67 -7.91 -17.69 -5.90
N GLY A 68 -6.91 -17.27 -6.68
CA GLY A 68 -6.48 -17.96 -7.89
C GLY A 68 -7.37 -17.64 -9.11
N GLY A 69 -7.32 -18.53 -10.13
CA GLY A 69 -8.15 -18.36 -11.32
C GLY A 69 -7.65 -17.28 -12.29
N LEU A 70 -6.32 -17.05 -12.38
CA LEU A 70 -5.73 -16.00 -13.22
C LEU A 70 -6.13 -16.09 -14.69
N GLY A 71 -6.39 -17.32 -15.20
CA GLY A 71 -6.84 -17.57 -16.57
C GLY A 71 -8.34 -17.42 -16.77
N ASP A 72 -9.13 -17.18 -15.72
CA ASP A 72 -10.57 -17.03 -15.84
C ASP A 72 -10.88 -15.78 -16.66
N VAL A 73 -11.89 -15.91 -17.54
CA VAL A 73 -12.30 -14.82 -18.43
C VAL A 73 -13.47 -14.07 -17.82
N VAL A 74 -13.29 -12.79 -17.60
CA VAL A 74 -14.31 -11.85 -17.13
C VAL A 74 -14.92 -11.12 -18.31
N THR A 75 -16.25 -11.10 -18.40
CA THR A 75 -16.95 -10.26 -19.39
C THR A 75 -17.27 -8.91 -18.73
N VAL A 76 -16.75 -7.85 -19.31
CA VAL A 76 -16.96 -6.49 -18.82
C VAL A 76 -18.40 -6.05 -19.04
N THR A 77 -19.00 -5.45 -18.02
CA THR A 77 -20.36 -4.89 -18.07
C THR A 77 -20.34 -3.39 -17.86
N GLN A 78 -21.45 -2.72 -18.07
CA GLN A 78 -21.59 -1.28 -17.82
C GLN A 78 -21.32 -0.91 -16.35
N GLN A 79 -21.53 -1.83 -15.42
CA GLN A 79 -21.31 -1.61 -13.98
C GLN A 79 -19.83 -1.56 -13.61
N HIS A 80 -18.94 -2.05 -14.47
CA HIS A 80 -17.50 -1.99 -14.26
C HIS A 80 -16.88 -0.67 -14.72
N ILE A 81 -17.63 0.16 -15.46
CA ILE A 81 -17.14 1.44 -15.95
C ILE A 81 -17.15 2.46 -14.81
N ALA A 82 -15.98 3.01 -14.50
CA ALA A 82 -15.79 3.92 -13.38
C ALA A 82 -15.01 5.17 -13.82
N GLU A 83 -15.27 6.27 -13.12
CA GLU A 83 -14.50 7.51 -13.27
C GLU A 83 -13.10 7.38 -12.64
N GLY A 84 -12.19 8.22 -13.10
CA GLY A 84 -10.81 8.31 -12.62
C GLY A 84 -9.84 7.45 -13.43
N SER A 85 -8.82 6.89 -12.77
CA SER A 85 -7.82 6.04 -13.44
C SER A 85 -8.48 4.76 -13.98
N SER A 86 -8.17 4.41 -15.22
CA SER A 86 -8.83 3.34 -15.96
C SER A 86 -7.85 2.64 -16.89
N MET A 87 -8.07 1.36 -17.16
CA MET A 87 -7.46 0.66 -18.30
C MET A 87 -8.32 0.75 -19.57
N TYR A 88 -9.38 1.55 -19.54
CA TYR A 88 -10.30 1.84 -20.64
C TYR A 88 -11.11 0.64 -21.15
N LEU A 89 -11.56 -0.18 -20.23
CA LEU A 89 -12.48 -1.28 -20.52
C LEU A 89 -13.79 -0.79 -21.12
N LYS A 90 -14.37 -1.60 -22.00
CA LYS A 90 -15.67 -1.35 -22.62
C LYS A 90 -16.63 -2.51 -22.31
N PRO A 91 -17.92 -2.22 -22.13
CA PRO A 91 -18.92 -3.28 -22.00
C PRO A 91 -18.86 -4.25 -23.19
N GLY A 92 -18.78 -5.54 -22.89
CA GLY A 92 -18.61 -6.61 -23.87
C GLY A 92 -17.16 -7.09 -24.05
N ASP A 93 -16.15 -6.35 -23.54
CA ASP A 93 -14.77 -6.83 -23.55
C ASP A 93 -14.67 -8.14 -22.74
N ARG A 94 -13.80 -9.03 -23.22
CA ARG A 94 -13.46 -10.28 -22.54
C ARG A 94 -12.00 -10.26 -22.18
N VAL A 95 -11.71 -10.19 -20.89
CA VAL A 95 -10.37 -10.06 -20.34
C VAL A 95 -10.14 -11.10 -19.27
N THR A 96 -8.90 -11.56 -19.13
CA THR A 96 -8.56 -12.51 -18.08
C THR A 96 -8.37 -11.78 -16.74
N VAL A 97 -8.48 -12.52 -15.64
CA VAL A 97 -8.16 -12.03 -14.30
C VAL A 97 -6.74 -11.49 -14.24
N GLU A 98 -5.78 -12.15 -14.90
CA GLU A 98 -4.39 -11.70 -14.99
C GLU A 98 -4.28 -10.34 -15.69
N GLU A 99 -4.92 -10.14 -16.84
CA GLU A 99 -4.94 -8.87 -17.56
C GLU A 99 -5.58 -7.76 -16.73
N LEU A 100 -6.65 -8.06 -15.99
CA LEU A 100 -7.28 -7.13 -15.06
C LEU A 100 -6.33 -6.75 -13.90
N LEU A 101 -5.54 -7.68 -13.37
CA LEU A 101 -4.52 -7.39 -12.36
C LEU A 101 -3.42 -6.48 -12.90
N TYR A 102 -2.97 -6.67 -14.15
CA TYR A 102 -2.06 -5.72 -14.79
C TYR A 102 -2.69 -4.34 -14.92
N GLY A 103 -3.93 -4.23 -15.38
CA GLY A 103 -4.66 -2.97 -15.47
C GLY A 103 -4.86 -2.31 -14.10
N LEU A 104 -5.17 -3.11 -13.08
CA LEU A 104 -5.30 -2.66 -11.69
C LEU A 104 -4.02 -2.01 -11.17
N LEU A 105 -2.88 -2.67 -11.34
CA LEU A 105 -1.61 -2.26 -10.72
C LEU A 105 -0.82 -1.26 -11.55
N LEU A 106 -0.79 -1.39 -12.89
CA LEU A 106 -0.01 -0.52 -13.76
C LEU A 106 -0.75 0.75 -14.16
N CYS A 107 -2.06 0.64 -14.43
CA CYS A 107 -2.90 1.78 -14.82
C CYS A 107 -3.69 2.34 -13.64
N SER A 108 -3.60 1.71 -12.47
CA SER A 108 -4.46 2.03 -11.33
C SER A 108 -5.96 2.00 -11.69
N GLY A 109 -6.37 1.04 -12.56
CA GLY A 109 -7.70 0.97 -13.16
C GLY A 109 -8.81 0.75 -12.12
N ASN A 110 -9.74 1.71 -12.02
CA ASN A 110 -10.94 1.56 -11.19
C ASN A 110 -11.92 0.57 -11.84
N ASP A 111 -12.00 0.57 -13.15
CA ASP A 111 -12.76 -0.38 -13.96
C ASP A 111 -12.27 -1.82 -13.76
N ALA A 112 -10.96 -2.03 -13.75
CA ALA A 112 -10.36 -3.33 -13.45
C ALA A 112 -10.69 -3.79 -12.02
N ALA A 113 -10.64 -2.87 -11.04
CA ALA A 113 -10.98 -3.19 -9.65
C ALA A 113 -12.42 -3.66 -9.51
N LEU A 114 -13.38 -2.99 -10.17
CA LEU A 114 -14.79 -3.36 -10.13
C LEU A 114 -15.04 -4.70 -10.85
N ALA A 115 -14.41 -4.93 -12.00
CA ALA A 115 -14.52 -6.19 -12.73
C ALA A 115 -13.99 -7.38 -11.93
N LEU A 116 -12.86 -7.20 -11.23
CA LEU A 116 -12.28 -8.21 -10.33
C LEU A 116 -13.18 -8.47 -9.12
N ALA A 117 -13.73 -7.42 -8.50
CA ALA A 117 -14.63 -7.55 -7.36
C ALA A 117 -15.91 -8.31 -7.74
N ASP A 118 -16.48 -7.99 -8.92
CA ASP A 118 -17.68 -8.68 -9.42
C ASP A 118 -17.40 -10.16 -9.72
N HIS A 119 -16.30 -10.46 -10.41
CA HIS A 119 -15.84 -11.83 -10.64
C HIS A 119 -15.67 -12.62 -9.33
N CYS A 120 -15.23 -11.97 -8.28
CA CYS A 120 -15.04 -12.54 -6.95
C CYS A 120 -16.35 -12.67 -6.14
N GLY A 121 -17.50 -12.42 -6.71
CA GLY A 121 -18.82 -12.63 -6.08
C GLY A 121 -19.51 -11.35 -5.64
N GLY A 122 -19.14 -10.22 -6.24
CA GLY A 122 -19.74 -8.91 -6.05
C GLY A 122 -18.99 -8.01 -5.08
N LEU A 123 -19.18 -6.70 -5.27
CA LEU A 123 -18.43 -5.66 -4.56
C LEU A 123 -18.55 -5.76 -3.03
N GLU A 124 -19.76 -5.96 -2.51
CA GLU A 124 -20.00 -6.01 -1.07
C GLU A 124 -19.24 -7.18 -0.42
N ARG A 125 -19.35 -8.35 -0.98
CA ARG A 125 -18.65 -9.55 -0.51
C ARG A 125 -17.14 -9.39 -0.63
N PHE A 126 -16.67 -8.83 -1.73
CA PHE A 126 -15.25 -8.62 -1.96
C PHE A 126 -14.65 -7.64 -0.94
N VAL A 127 -15.35 -6.53 -0.64
CA VAL A 127 -14.94 -5.59 0.41
C VAL A 127 -14.90 -6.26 1.78
N ALA A 128 -15.85 -7.14 2.09
CA ALA A 128 -15.81 -7.91 3.34
C ALA A 128 -14.58 -8.84 3.40
N GLU A 129 -14.20 -9.46 2.28
CA GLU A 129 -12.98 -10.28 2.20
C GLU A 129 -11.71 -9.42 2.38
N MET A 130 -11.65 -8.22 1.77
CA MET A 130 -10.54 -7.27 1.98
C MET A 130 -10.39 -6.87 3.45
N ASN A 131 -11.51 -6.56 4.13
CA ASN A 131 -11.49 -6.20 5.55
C ASN A 131 -11.05 -7.38 6.43
N ARG A 132 -11.50 -8.60 6.12
CA ARG A 132 -11.05 -9.80 6.81
C ARG A 132 -9.53 -10.00 6.64
N LYS A 133 -9.02 -9.83 5.42
CA LYS A 133 -7.58 -9.93 5.13
C LYS A 133 -6.79 -8.85 5.86
N ALA A 134 -7.30 -7.61 5.91
CA ALA A 134 -6.68 -6.53 6.68
C ALA A 134 -6.54 -6.91 8.16
N ALA A 135 -7.60 -7.46 8.78
CA ALA A 135 -7.56 -7.92 10.16
C ALA A 135 -6.55 -9.07 10.37
N GLU A 136 -6.47 -10.03 9.43
CA GLU A 136 -5.49 -11.12 9.47
C GLU A 136 -4.04 -10.61 9.43
N LEU A 137 -3.81 -9.51 8.70
CA LEU A 137 -2.49 -8.87 8.60
C LEU A 137 -2.20 -7.89 9.75
N GLY A 138 -3.10 -7.78 10.73
CA GLY A 138 -2.94 -6.86 11.86
C GLY A 138 -3.13 -5.39 11.50
N MET A 139 -3.77 -5.08 10.37
CA MET A 139 -4.12 -3.71 9.98
C MET A 139 -5.37 -3.29 10.77
N THR A 140 -5.26 -2.19 11.54
CA THR A 140 -6.31 -1.68 12.44
C THR A 140 -6.80 -0.29 12.04
#